data_917a32841c5886b309df032c8a5dded2
#
_entry.id   917a32841c5886b309df032c8a5dded2
#
_cell.length_a   1.000
_cell.length_b   1.000
_cell.length_c   1.000
_cell.angle_alpha   90.00
_cell.angle_beta   90.00
_cell.angle_gamma   90.00
#
_symmetry.space_group_name_H-M   'P 1'
#
loop_
_entity.id
_entity.type
_entity.pdbx_description
1 polymer ?
#
loop_
_entity_poly.entity_id
_entity_poly.type
_entity_poly.pdbx_seq_one_letter_code
_entity_poly.pdbx_strand_id
1 'polypeptide(L)'
;MNIAFHSYGFSLRGCDIALFDYAYYNEELLGNKSIIIMDGNSVHKNENMLTMFKNRFGKIYFYNDVEDIDEIISQSKVEMFFLLKHGFNDGILSQKAKNCVQAVFRTLEEHGDVYAVNSEWLSRGYSKGKFDYVPRIINLPEVNLHFRDHLNIPEEAIVFGRYGGFDTFDI
;
A
#
# COMPACT_ATOMS: atom_id res chain seq x y z
N MET A 1 11.15 16.13 4.08
CA MET A 1 11.63 15.05 3.20
C MET A 1 10.58 14.77 2.14
N ASN A 2 10.98 14.47 0.90
CA ASN A 2 10.07 14.03 -0.17
C ASN A 2 10.14 12.51 -0.27
N ILE A 3 8.99 11.85 -0.12
CA ILE A 3 8.88 10.39 -0.20
C ILE A 3 7.97 10.03 -1.37
N ALA A 4 8.44 9.19 -2.29
CA ALA A 4 7.61 8.64 -3.34
C ALA A 4 6.98 7.32 -2.91
N PHE A 5 5.71 7.15 -3.22
CA PHE A 5 4.91 5.96 -2.96
C PHE A 5 4.51 5.32 -4.28
N HIS A 6 4.91 4.08 -4.48
CA HIS A 6 4.72 3.36 -5.73
C HIS A 6 3.45 2.52 -5.72
N SER A 7 2.66 2.64 -6.78
CA SER A 7 1.51 1.77 -7.07
C SER A 7 1.67 1.08 -8.42
N TYR A 8 1.39 -0.22 -8.46
CA TYR A 8 1.29 -1.00 -9.71
C TYR A 8 0.01 -0.72 -10.51
N GLY A 9 -0.85 0.12 -10.00
CA GLY A 9 -2.14 0.47 -10.57
C GLY A 9 -3.17 0.62 -9.45
N PHE A 10 -4.21 1.39 -9.71
CA PHE A 10 -5.25 1.60 -8.71
C PHE A 10 -6.37 0.59 -8.87
N SER A 11 -6.55 -0.24 -7.85
CA SER A 11 -7.62 -1.22 -7.75
C SER A 11 -8.41 -1.02 -6.45
N LEU A 12 -9.48 -1.77 -6.25
CA LEU A 12 -10.21 -1.78 -4.97
C LEU A 12 -9.59 -2.78 -3.96
N ARG A 13 -8.30 -3.05 -4.08
CA ARG A 13 -7.58 -3.97 -3.19
C ARG A 13 -7.01 -3.25 -1.97
N GLY A 14 -6.88 -3.97 -0.87
CA GLY A 14 -6.37 -3.43 0.38
C GLY A 14 -4.93 -2.88 0.31
N CYS A 15 -4.14 -3.25 -0.72
CA CYS A 15 -2.81 -2.68 -0.91
C CYS A 15 -2.87 -1.20 -1.31
N ASP A 16 -3.82 -0.83 -2.19
CA ASP A 16 -3.96 0.56 -2.63
C ASP A 16 -4.48 1.47 -1.51
N ILE A 17 -5.41 0.97 -0.69
CA ILE A 17 -5.85 1.69 0.51
C ILE A 17 -4.69 1.84 1.51
N ALA A 18 -3.92 0.78 1.75
CA ALA A 18 -2.76 0.87 2.64
C ALA A 18 -1.71 1.87 2.12
N LEU A 19 -1.47 1.90 0.81
CA LEU A 19 -0.57 2.88 0.20
C LEU A 19 -1.08 4.31 0.40
N PHE A 20 -2.40 4.51 0.21
CA PHE A 20 -3.03 5.81 0.48
C PHE A 20 -2.83 6.24 1.93
N ASP A 21 -3.11 5.35 2.89
CA ASP A 21 -2.98 5.65 4.31
C ASP A 21 -1.53 5.96 4.69
N TYR A 22 -0.56 5.19 4.19
CA TYR A 22 0.86 5.50 4.42
C TYR A 22 1.26 6.87 3.85
N ALA A 23 0.85 7.19 2.62
CA ALA A 23 1.14 8.48 2.01
C ALA A 23 0.43 9.63 2.74
N TYR A 24 -0.81 9.42 3.17
CA TYR A 24 -1.60 10.40 3.94
C TYR A 24 -0.94 10.71 5.28
N TYR A 25 -0.67 9.69 6.09
CA TYR A 25 -0.09 9.88 7.42
C TYR A 25 1.38 10.28 7.39
N ASN A 26 2.10 9.99 6.32
CA ASN A 26 3.42 10.58 6.08
C ASN A 26 3.38 12.11 6.04
N GLU A 27 2.32 12.70 5.49
CA GLU A 27 2.13 14.15 5.51
C GLU A 27 1.58 14.64 6.84
N GLU A 28 0.49 14.03 7.33
CA GLU A 28 -0.24 14.51 8.52
C GLU A 28 0.57 14.37 9.82
N LEU A 29 1.29 13.28 10.00
CA LEU A 29 2.00 13.00 11.25
C LEU A 29 3.49 13.35 11.19
N LEU A 30 4.12 13.21 10.02
CA LEU A 30 5.56 13.38 9.88
C LEU A 30 5.95 14.69 9.19
N GLY A 31 4.99 15.44 8.65
CA GLY A 31 5.24 16.69 7.94
C GLY A 31 6.08 16.55 6.68
N ASN A 32 6.17 15.34 6.12
CA ASN A 32 6.87 15.10 4.87
C ASN A 32 5.95 15.43 3.69
N LYS A 33 6.48 15.32 2.46
CA LYS A 33 5.68 15.43 1.23
C LYS A 33 5.59 14.07 0.56
N SER A 34 4.37 13.67 0.21
CA SER A 34 4.08 12.44 -0.50
C SER A 34 3.95 12.69 -2.00
N ILE A 35 4.62 11.84 -2.79
CA ILE A 35 4.62 11.87 -4.25
C ILE A 35 4.14 10.50 -4.72
N ILE A 36 3.10 10.47 -5.53
CA ILE A 36 2.53 9.21 -6.01
C ILE A 36 3.07 8.91 -7.39
N ILE A 37 3.66 7.72 -7.54
CA ILE A 37 4.18 7.21 -8.81
C ILE A 37 3.41 5.92 -9.15
N MET A 38 2.86 5.84 -10.35
CA MET A 38 2.02 4.74 -10.79
C MET A 38 2.48 4.18 -12.14
N ASP A 39 2.40 2.86 -12.29
CA ASP A 39 2.58 2.20 -13.58
C ASP A 39 1.52 2.67 -14.60
N GLY A 40 1.97 3.37 -15.63
CA GLY A 40 1.14 3.88 -16.71
C GLY A 40 0.56 2.77 -17.61
N ASN A 41 1.22 1.60 -17.67
CA ASN A 41 0.78 0.44 -18.45
C ASN A 41 -0.19 -0.46 -17.69
N SER A 42 -0.45 -0.18 -16.42
CA SER A 42 -1.34 -1.00 -15.60
C SER A 42 -2.74 -1.09 -16.20
N VAL A 43 -3.28 -2.31 -16.24
CA VAL A 43 -4.68 -2.58 -16.57
C VAL A 43 -5.64 -2.28 -15.42
N HIS A 44 -5.11 -2.10 -14.21
CA HIS A 44 -5.87 -1.81 -13.00
C HIS A 44 -5.95 -0.29 -12.78
N LYS A 45 -6.93 0.35 -13.40
CA LYS A 45 -7.17 1.80 -13.26
C LYS A 45 -8.61 2.05 -12.81
N ASN A 46 -8.86 1.86 -11.51
CA ASN A 46 -10.16 2.22 -10.95
C ASN A 46 -10.26 3.74 -10.82
N GLU A 47 -11.22 4.35 -11.50
CA GLU A 47 -11.40 5.81 -11.56
C GLU A 47 -11.68 6.44 -10.19
N ASN A 48 -12.41 5.75 -9.32
CA ASN A 48 -12.70 6.27 -7.97
C ASN A 48 -11.42 6.32 -7.13
N MET A 49 -10.59 5.28 -7.19
CA MET A 49 -9.30 5.25 -6.52
C MET A 49 -8.37 6.33 -7.07
N LEU A 50 -8.26 6.44 -8.38
CA LEU A 50 -7.46 7.47 -9.04
C LEU A 50 -7.90 8.87 -8.61
N THR A 51 -9.21 9.11 -8.57
CA THR A 51 -9.79 10.39 -8.12
C THR A 51 -9.49 10.66 -6.65
N MET A 52 -9.60 9.66 -5.78
CA MET A 52 -9.27 9.77 -4.36
C MET A 52 -7.80 10.19 -4.16
N PHE A 53 -6.86 9.54 -4.84
CA PHE A 53 -5.45 9.90 -4.78
C PHE A 53 -5.17 11.30 -5.34
N LYS A 54 -5.76 11.66 -6.49
CA LYS A 54 -5.60 13.00 -7.09
C LYS A 54 -6.13 14.11 -6.18
N ASN A 55 -7.30 13.90 -5.57
CA ASN A 55 -7.91 14.89 -4.68
C ASN A 55 -7.05 15.14 -3.44
N ARG A 56 -6.37 14.11 -2.93
CA ARG A 56 -5.54 14.25 -1.72
C ARG A 56 -4.11 14.72 -2.02
N PHE A 57 -3.48 14.18 -3.03
CA PHE A 57 -2.05 14.40 -3.31
C PHE A 57 -1.80 15.33 -4.51
N GLY A 58 -2.85 15.77 -5.19
CA GLY A 58 -2.79 16.67 -6.34
C GLY A 58 -2.32 15.95 -7.60
N LYS A 59 -1.01 15.78 -7.79
CA LYS A 59 -0.44 15.18 -9.01
C LYS A 59 -0.02 13.73 -8.79
N ILE A 60 -0.40 12.87 -9.75
CA ILE A 60 0.11 11.51 -9.87
C ILE A 60 1.05 11.47 -11.07
N TYR A 61 2.23 10.91 -10.88
CA TYR A 61 3.19 10.69 -11.93
C TYR A 61 3.03 9.28 -12.48
N PHE A 62 3.04 9.16 -13.80
CA PHE A 62 2.97 7.88 -14.49
C PHE A 62 4.32 7.57 -15.11
N TYR A 63 4.76 6.33 -15.00
CA TYR A 63 5.92 5.81 -15.70
C TYR A 63 5.48 4.70 -16.66
N ASN A 64 6.18 4.54 -17.76
CA ASN A 64 5.97 3.44 -18.72
C ASN A 64 7.14 2.46 -18.67
N ASP A 65 8.33 2.96 -18.45
CA ASP A 65 9.58 2.20 -18.30
C ASP A 65 10.20 2.49 -16.93
N VAL A 66 10.97 1.55 -16.39
CA VAL A 66 11.56 1.68 -15.05
C VAL A 66 12.51 2.89 -14.96
N GLU A 67 13.13 3.25 -16.06
CA GLU A 67 14.01 4.41 -16.19
C GLU A 67 13.28 5.73 -15.94
N ASP A 68 12.00 5.82 -16.29
CA ASP A 68 11.17 7.01 -16.05
C ASP A 68 11.03 7.31 -14.55
N ILE A 69 11.09 6.27 -13.71
CA ILE A 69 11.01 6.40 -12.26
C ILE A 69 12.16 7.28 -11.73
N ASP A 70 13.38 7.04 -12.19
CA ASP A 70 14.54 7.81 -11.75
C ASP A 70 14.51 9.26 -12.23
N GLU A 71 13.90 9.53 -13.38
CA GLU A 71 13.66 10.89 -13.85
C GLU A 71 12.65 11.61 -12.95
N ILE A 72 11.51 10.99 -12.66
CA ILE A 72 10.47 11.53 -11.77
C ILE A 72 11.06 11.78 -10.36
N ILE A 73 11.81 10.82 -9.82
CA ILE A 73 12.46 10.90 -8.51
C ILE A 73 13.44 12.08 -8.47
N SER A 74 14.28 12.25 -9.50
CA SER A 74 15.26 13.33 -9.58
C SER A 74 14.58 14.70 -9.69
N GLN A 75 13.61 14.85 -10.59
CA GLN A 75 12.86 16.10 -10.78
C GLN A 75 12.07 16.50 -9.53
N SER A 76 11.52 15.52 -8.81
CA SER A 76 10.73 15.74 -7.60
C SER A 76 11.58 15.78 -6.32
N LYS A 77 12.92 15.63 -6.43
CA LYS A 77 13.87 15.61 -5.32
C LYS A 77 13.45 14.61 -4.23
N VAL A 78 13.08 13.42 -4.64
CA VAL A 78 12.69 12.33 -3.75
C VAL A 78 13.93 11.76 -3.07
N GLU A 79 13.83 11.57 -1.76
CA GLU A 79 14.90 11.01 -0.93
C GLU A 79 14.65 9.53 -0.63
N MET A 80 13.40 9.12 -0.57
CA MET A 80 12.99 7.75 -0.27
C MET A 80 11.89 7.30 -1.23
N PHE A 81 12.04 6.08 -1.76
CA PHE A 81 11.08 5.42 -2.63
C PHE A 81 10.47 4.23 -1.91
N PHE A 82 9.20 4.36 -1.51
CA PHE A 82 8.46 3.33 -0.79
C PHE A 82 7.65 2.47 -1.75
N LEU A 83 7.85 1.14 -1.64
CA LEU A 83 7.24 0.15 -2.51
C LEU A 83 6.49 -0.90 -1.68
N LEU A 84 5.18 -0.98 -1.89
CA LEU A 84 4.35 -2.03 -1.32
C LEU A 84 4.28 -3.18 -2.34
N LYS A 85 5.05 -4.26 -2.11
CA LYS A 85 5.25 -5.34 -3.07
C LYS A 85 4.66 -6.66 -2.63
N HIS A 86 4.47 -7.57 -3.59
CA HIS A 86 4.16 -8.97 -3.31
C HIS A 86 5.23 -9.62 -2.42
N GLY A 87 6.50 -9.35 -2.71
CA GLY A 87 7.64 -9.84 -1.94
C GLY A 87 8.78 -10.37 -2.81
N PHE A 88 8.54 -10.67 -4.09
CA PHE A 88 9.60 -11.01 -5.04
C PHE A 88 10.25 -9.75 -5.64
N ASN A 89 11.49 -9.91 -6.10
CA ASN A 89 12.21 -8.84 -6.77
C ASN A 89 11.79 -8.77 -8.25
N ASP A 90 11.01 -7.76 -8.59
CA ASP A 90 10.50 -7.49 -9.93
C ASP A 90 11.35 -6.46 -10.70
N GLY A 91 12.47 -6.03 -10.12
CA GLY A 91 13.38 -5.06 -10.71
C GLY A 91 12.92 -3.59 -10.58
N ILE A 92 11.72 -3.33 -10.09
CA ILE A 92 11.24 -1.95 -9.89
C ILE A 92 11.89 -1.38 -8.63
N LEU A 93 13.00 -0.69 -8.84
CA LEU A 93 13.79 0.02 -7.83
C LEU A 93 14.35 1.30 -8.45
N SER A 94 14.60 2.30 -7.62
CA SER A 94 15.29 3.52 -8.05
C SER A 94 16.80 3.42 -7.80
N GLN A 95 17.58 4.00 -8.71
CA GLN A 95 19.02 4.21 -8.53
C GLN A 95 19.34 5.59 -7.91
N LYS A 96 18.32 6.41 -7.67
CA LYS A 96 18.45 7.81 -7.23
C LYS A 96 17.90 8.09 -5.84
N ALA A 97 17.08 7.20 -5.30
CA ALA A 97 16.49 7.32 -3.96
C ALA A 97 16.71 6.04 -3.17
N LYS A 98 16.60 6.14 -1.84
CA LYS A 98 16.65 4.98 -0.96
C LYS A 98 15.37 4.14 -1.10
N ASN A 99 15.51 2.90 -1.50
CA ASN A 99 14.39 1.99 -1.73
C ASN A 99 13.94 1.32 -0.43
N CYS A 100 12.69 1.52 -0.05
CA CYS A 100 12.07 0.90 1.13
C CYS A 100 10.96 -0.03 0.67
N VAL A 101 11.17 -1.33 0.79
CA VAL A 101 10.26 -2.36 0.35
C VAL A 101 9.48 -2.94 1.53
N GLN A 102 8.16 -2.97 1.40
CA GLN A 102 7.29 -3.72 2.31
C GLN A 102 6.63 -4.88 1.58
N ALA A 103 6.99 -6.11 1.97
CA ALA A 103 6.42 -7.33 1.41
C ALA A 103 5.08 -7.69 2.09
N VAL A 104 4.07 -8.07 1.28
CA VAL A 104 2.73 -8.38 1.79
C VAL A 104 2.39 -9.86 1.80
N PHE A 105 3.17 -10.71 1.10
CA PHE A 105 2.95 -12.15 1.01
C PHE A 105 4.17 -12.96 1.43
N ARG A 106 4.07 -14.28 1.33
CA ARG A 106 5.11 -15.21 1.79
C ARG A 106 6.34 -15.32 0.89
N THR A 107 6.30 -14.77 -0.31
CA THR A 107 7.49 -14.69 -1.17
C THR A 107 8.38 -13.60 -0.61
N LEU A 108 9.52 -13.96 -0.03
CA LEU A 108 10.41 -13.05 0.66
C LEU A 108 11.80 -13.07 0.01
N GLU A 109 11.90 -12.39 -1.13
CA GLU A 109 13.17 -12.12 -1.81
C GLU A 109 13.66 -10.74 -1.37
N GLU A 110 14.65 -10.70 -0.50
CA GLU A 110 15.19 -9.45 0.05
C GLU A 110 15.81 -8.60 -1.06
N HIS A 111 15.33 -7.37 -1.20
CA HIS A 111 15.81 -6.38 -2.14
C HIS A 111 15.50 -4.94 -1.68
N GLY A 112 16.13 -3.96 -2.32
CA GLY A 112 16.09 -2.57 -1.86
C GLY A 112 17.07 -2.30 -0.72
N ASP A 113 17.05 -1.09 -0.19
CA ASP A 113 17.94 -0.67 0.92
C ASP A 113 17.36 -1.04 2.29
N VAL A 114 16.04 -1.10 2.37
CA VAL A 114 15.28 -1.55 3.54
C VAL A 114 14.21 -2.52 3.07
N TYR A 115 14.13 -3.67 3.73
CA TYR A 115 13.12 -4.68 3.44
C TYR A 115 12.40 -5.08 4.72
N ALA A 116 11.08 -4.91 4.75
CA ALA A 116 10.22 -5.27 5.87
C ALA A 116 9.01 -6.07 5.40
N VAL A 117 8.30 -6.67 6.31
CA VAL A 117 7.04 -7.38 6.03
C VAL A 117 5.84 -6.68 6.68
N ASN A 118 4.63 -7.00 6.26
CA ASN A 118 3.44 -6.27 6.72
C ASN A 118 2.80 -6.83 8.00
N SER A 119 3.34 -7.88 8.59
CA SER A 119 2.73 -8.50 9.77
C SER A 119 3.75 -9.20 10.66
N GLU A 120 3.45 -9.24 11.94
CA GLU A 120 4.23 -9.98 12.92
C GLU A 120 4.33 -11.48 12.57
N TRP A 121 3.26 -12.04 12.02
CA TRP A 121 3.27 -13.44 11.60
C TRP A 121 4.28 -13.71 10.45
N LEU A 122 4.36 -12.84 9.44
CA LEU A 122 5.39 -12.95 8.40
C LEU A 122 6.79 -12.76 8.95
N SER A 123 6.96 -11.83 9.89
CA SER A 123 8.24 -11.60 10.55
C SER A 123 8.64 -12.80 11.41
N ARG A 124 7.94 -13.02 12.50
CA ARG A 124 8.31 -14.01 13.53
C ARG A 124 7.95 -15.44 13.15
N GLY A 125 6.74 -15.65 12.60
CA GLY A 125 6.24 -16.98 12.26
C GLY A 125 6.87 -17.55 11.00
N TYR A 126 6.89 -16.80 9.90
CA TYR A 126 7.34 -17.28 8.61
C TYR A 126 8.84 -17.06 8.36
N SER A 127 9.34 -15.82 8.50
CA SER A 127 10.77 -15.52 8.29
C SER A 127 11.66 -15.78 9.51
N LYS A 128 11.08 -16.25 10.61
CA LYS A 128 11.79 -16.56 11.87
C LYS A 128 12.60 -15.38 12.41
N GLY A 129 12.06 -14.17 12.29
CA GLY A 129 12.68 -12.93 12.76
C GLY A 129 13.75 -12.36 11.84
N LYS A 130 13.88 -12.87 10.61
CA LYS A 130 14.85 -12.33 9.64
C LYS A 130 14.51 -10.90 9.23
N PHE A 131 13.22 -10.58 9.09
CA PHE A 131 12.74 -9.27 8.67
C PHE A 131 11.89 -8.63 9.76
N ASP A 132 12.08 -7.34 9.97
CA ASP A 132 11.18 -6.53 10.79
C ASP A 132 9.81 -6.41 10.12
N TYR A 133 8.80 -6.06 10.92
CA TYR A 133 7.47 -5.82 10.37
C TYR A 133 6.97 -4.41 10.63
N VAL A 134 6.25 -3.89 9.65
CA VAL A 134 5.53 -2.63 9.72
C VAL A 134 4.04 -2.95 9.53
N PRO A 135 3.22 -2.84 10.57
CA PRO A 135 1.80 -3.13 10.47
C PRO A 135 1.10 -2.10 9.58
N ARG A 136 -0.01 -2.50 8.99
CA ARG A 136 -0.85 -1.57 8.23
C ARG A 136 -1.51 -0.57 9.17
N ILE A 137 -1.58 0.67 8.72
CA ILE A 137 -2.42 1.68 9.35
C ILE A 137 -3.88 1.28 9.07
N ILE A 138 -4.71 1.26 10.12
CA ILE A 138 -6.14 1.01 9.99
C ILE A 138 -6.86 2.27 10.45
N ASN A 139 -7.46 2.96 9.50
CA ASN A 139 -8.28 4.14 9.76
C ASN A 139 -9.72 3.81 9.39
N LEU A 140 -10.50 3.48 10.40
CA LEU A 140 -11.93 3.20 10.24
C LEU A 140 -12.73 4.41 10.69
N PRO A 141 -13.77 4.82 9.94
CA PRO A 141 -14.66 5.87 10.38
C PRO A 141 -15.39 5.45 11.66
N GLU A 142 -15.51 6.36 12.61
CA GLU A 142 -16.40 6.18 13.75
C GLU A 142 -17.85 6.26 13.26
N VAL A 143 -18.50 5.12 13.15
CA VAL A 143 -19.90 5.03 12.75
C VAL A 143 -20.72 4.38 13.87
N ASN A 144 -21.67 5.12 14.41
CA ASN A 144 -22.67 4.61 15.36
C ASN A 144 -23.85 4.00 14.60
N LEU A 145 -23.59 3.04 13.73
CA LEU A 145 -24.62 2.34 12.97
C LEU A 145 -24.85 0.96 13.56
N HIS A 146 -26.04 0.76 14.15
CA HIS A 146 -26.48 -0.54 14.63
C HIS A 146 -27.19 -1.29 13.49
N PHE A 147 -26.42 -2.08 12.73
CA PHE A 147 -26.97 -2.84 11.60
C PHE A 147 -27.70 -4.12 12.01
N ARG A 148 -27.65 -4.52 13.29
CA ARG A 148 -28.31 -5.77 13.75
C ARG A 148 -29.80 -5.77 13.45
N ASP A 149 -30.50 -4.71 13.79
CA ASP A 149 -31.93 -4.58 13.52
C ASP A 149 -32.24 -4.59 12.03
N HIS A 150 -31.44 -3.85 11.24
CA HIS A 150 -31.59 -3.80 9.80
C HIS A 150 -31.35 -5.15 9.09
N LEU A 151 -30.46 -5.95 9.65
CA LEU A 151 -30.10 -7.27 9.13
C LEU A 151 -30.87 -8.41 9.81
N ASN A 152 -31.80 -8.10 10.73
CA ASN A 152 -32.55 -9.07 11.53
C ASN A 152 -31.65 -10.05 12.30
N ILE A 153 -30.55 -9.55 12.85
CA ILE A 153 -29.61 -10.34 13.64
C ILE A 153 -30.01 -10.21 15.10
N PRO A 154 -30.36 -11.31 15.81
CA PRO A 154 -30.67 -11.30 17.23
C PRO A 154 -29.53 -10.66 18.04
N GLU A 155 -29.88 -9.94 19.10
CA GLU A 155 -28.89 -9.19 19.90
C GLU A 155 -27.87 -10.14 20.56
N GLU A 156 -28.33 -11.34 20.99
CA GLU A 156 -27.50 -12.39 21.58
C GLU A 156 -26.65 -13.18 20.57
N ALA A 157 -26.87 -12.99 19.27
CA ALA A 157 -26.15 -13.75 18.26
C ALA A 157 -24.65 -13.32 18.16
N ILE A 158 -23.77 -14.30 18.12
CA ILE A 158 -22.35 -14.07 17.79
C ILE A 158 -22.23 -13.98 16.27
N VAL A 159 -21.75 -12.84 15.78
CA VAL A 159 -21.61 -12.60 14.34
C VAL A 159 -20.16 -12.73 13.93
N PHE A 160 -19.91 -13.64 13.01
CA PHE A 160 -18.59 -13.76 12.35
C PHE A 160 -18.67 -13.09 10.98
N GLY A 161 -17.82 -12.09 10.75
CA GLY A 161 -17.68 -11.42 9.47
C GLY A 161 -16.33 -11.72 8.81
N ARG A 162 -16.34 -11.87 7.49
CA ARG A 162 -15.12 -11.94 6.69
C ARG A 162 -15.25 -11.01 5.50
N TYR A 163 -14.25 -10.18 5.30
CA TYR A 163 -14.11 -9.35 4.12
C TYR A 163 -12.93 -9.86 3.30
N GLY A 164 -13.13 -10.07 2.02
CA GLY A 164 -12.08 -10.54 1.12
C GLY A 164 -12.29 -10.04 -0.30
N GLY A 165 -11.27 -10.14 -1.13
CA GLY A 165 -11.36 -9.86 -2.56
C GLY A 165 -12.12 -10.97 -3.30
N PHE A 166 -12.30 -10.79 -4.61
CA PHE A 166 -12.82 -11.83 -5.50
C PHE A 166 -11.99 -13.11 -5.34
N ASP A 167 -12.62 -14.26 -5.41
CA ASP A 167 -12.03 -15.60 -5.30
C ASP A 167 -11.36 -15.94 -3.96
N THR A 168 -11.58 -15.15 -2.90
CA THR A 168 -11.06 -15.47 -1.56
C THR A 168 -11.99 -16.32 -0.70
N PHE A 169 -13.17 -16.66 -1.21
CA PHE A 169 -14.18 -17.45 -0.52
C PHE A 169 -14.46 -18.80 -1.18
N ASP A 170 -13.74 -19.16 -2.22
CA ASP A 170 -13.82 -20.50 -2.82
C ASP A 170 -13.19 -21.49 -1.83
N ILE A 171 -14.08 -22.24 -1.16
CA ILE A 171 -13.76 -23.34 -0.24
C ILE A 171 -14.08 -24.65 -0.95
#